data_c9c9099e70b9998b35a75b3b83d5944e
#
_entry.id   c9c9099e70b9998b35a75b3b83d5944e
#
_cell.length_a   1.000
_cell.length_b   1.000
_cell.length_c   1.000
_cell.angle_alpha   90.00
_cell.angle_beta   90.00
_cell.angle_gamma   90.00
#
_symmetry.space_group_name_H-M   'P 1'
#
loop_
_entity.id
_entity.type
_entity.pdbx_description
1 polymer ?
#
loop_
_entity_poly.entity_id
_entity_poly.type
_entity_poly.pdbx_seq_one_letter_code
_entity_poly.pdbx_strand_id
1 'polypeptide(L)'
;MIIDRLPSSLKNMLTYAVSIFLVKGISLIMLPIMAQFLSPAQLGKLELLATTTVFLSLLVGLAMHENLYRFVGELKCKVEQFNKVSELYTYAVMLSLMVGSIVTIVLFLLPPLQSVFTALDIALLCTVLGFESALGISMAWLRFKDRASSFLVISVVSTVFQVSAILIVLYIAPVVTYIYAVGVLTGLLQLVILHKTNGFTWSWGGMRNLKKLLMYSFPLMLSTLVAFGLTGAEKWIIGYSFSIETLGLYAVAAKFALAMCILIQPFSMWWMPKRFNALLYQGKEYTARVTQCGFVYIAILAISAASVSQLFITWALPSDYFPAVELLTGVIVVALFKELSDLFNIGILQQKKTQLLLVINVVCTLGGLGLCLTLSSYGIWGIIGSIAFAQGSRAAILLYFSQRLVKLPFQFTALLLILVNTLGCLALGFIYTHPVWLILITLFGAIFNLAIAYRYEFLSVFNLPRFSSDLQRTVRGS
;
A
#
# COMPACT_ATOMS: atom_id res chain seq x y z
N MET A 1 -5.03 -23.59 20.25
CA MET A 1 -6.35 -24.17 20.59
C MET A 1 -7.56 -23.48 19.94
N ILE A 2 -7.66 -22.15 19.84
CA ILE A 2 -8.77 -21.48 19.09
C ILE A 2 -8.50 -21.50 17.58
N ILE A 3 -7.26 -21.33 17.16
CA ILE A 3 -6.83 -21.26 15.75
C ILE A 3 -7.02 -22.60 15.01
N ASP A 4 -6.96 -23.72 15.72
CA ASP A 4 -7.09 -25.06 15.12
C ASP A 4 -8.53 -25.41 14.72
N ARG A 5 -9.52 -24.69 15.25
CA ARG A 5 -10.96 -24.85 14.94
C ARG A 5 -11.43 -23.99 13.76
N LEU A 6 -10.56 -23.13 13.20
CA LEU A 6 -10.92 -22.27 12.09
C LEU A 6 -10.86 -23.03 10.75
N PRO A 7 -11.75 -22.71 9.79
CA PRO A 7 -11.64 -23.21 8.42
C PRO A 7 -10.25 -22.90 7.83
N SER A 8 -9.70 -23.81 7.04
CA SER A 8 -8.36 -23.68 6.44
C SER A 8 -8.16 -22.38 5.67
N SER A 9 -9.16 -21.91 4.95
CA SER A 9 -9.15 -20.63 4.24
C SER A 9 -8.99 -19.43 5.16
N LEU A 10 -9.68 -19.43 6.32
CA LEU A 10 -9.57 -18.35 7.30
C LEU A 10 -8.22 -18.38 8.02
N LYS A 11 -7.70 -19.57 8.32
CA LYS A 11 -6.37 -19.76 8.90
C LYS A 11 -5.29 -19.22 7.95
N ASN A 12 -5.36 -19.57 6.66
CA ASN A 12 -4.42 -19.06 5.66
C ASN A 12 -4.50 -17.53 5.52
N MET A 13 -5.72 -16.97 5.48
CA MET A 13 -5.91 -15.51 5.42
C MET A 13 -5.28 -14.81 6.62
N LEU A 14 -5.48 -15.31 7.83
CA LEU A 14 -4.87 -14.76 9.05
C LEU A 14 -3.34 -14.89 9.01
N THR A 15 -2.81 -16.01 8.52
CA THR A 15 -1.36 -16.21 8.37
C THR A 15 -0.75 -15.20 7.39
N TYR A 16 -1.39 -14.93 6.25
CA TYR A 16 -0.97 -13.88 5.32
C TYR A 16 -1.04 -12.48 5.96
N ALA A 17 -2.14 -12.19 6.69
CA ALA A 17 -2.30 -10.92 7.37
C ALA A 17 -1.19 -10.68 8.41
N VAL A 18 -0.91 -11.67 9.24
CA VAL A 18 0.18 -11.63 10.23
C VAL A 18 1.54 -11.45 9.53
N SER A 19 1.78 -12.15 8.43
CA SER A 19 3.03 -12.00 7.67
C SER A 19 3.24 -10.56 7.18
N ILE A 20 2.21 -9.97 6.57
CA ILE A 20 2.27 -8.60 6.05
C ILE A 20 2.43 -7.60 7.20
N PHE A 21 1.70 -7.80 8.31
CA PHE A 21 1.79 -6.94 9.48
C PHE A 21 3.18 -6.98 10.11
N LEU A 22 3.78 -8.18 10.26
CA LEU A 22 5.13 -8.32 10.80
C LEU A 22 6.16 -7.63 9.90
N VAL A 23 6.15 -7.90 8.59
CA VAL A 23 7.11 -7.30 7.65
C VAL A 23 7.01 -5.78 7.61
N LYS A 24 5.81 -5.24 7.51
CA LYS A 24 5.58 -3.77 7.48
C LYS A 24 5.79 -3.13 8.85
N GLY A 25 5.40 -3.79 9.93
CA GLY A 25 5.59 -3.31 11.29
C GLY A 25 7.08 -3.21 11.68
N ILE A 26 7.88 -4.19 11.29
CA ILE A 26 9.34 -4.15 11.50
C ILE A 26 9.96 -2.94 10.76
N SER A 27 9.51 -2.63 9.55
CA SER A 27 9.97 -1.44 8.82
C SER A 27 9.71 -0.13 9.58
N LEU A 28 8.61 -0.06 10.34
CA LEU A 28 8.29 1.09 11.18
C LEU A 28 9.18 1.14 12.43
N ILE A 29 9.43 -0.01 13.06
CA ILE A 29 10.32 -0.12 14.24
C ILE A 29 11.76 0.24 13.87
N MET A 30 12.19 -0.07 12.66
CA MET A 30 13.53 0.28 12.17
C MET A 30 13.73 1.79 11.97
N LEU A 31 12.64 2.56 11.82
CA LEU A 31 12.75 3.99 11.57
C LEU A 31 13.50 4.76 12.66
N PRO A 32 13.16 4.68 13.97
CA PRO A 32 13.90 5.38 15.02
C PRO A 32 15.36 4.92 15.13
N ILE A 33 15.63 3.65 14.87
CA ILE A 33 17.00 3.12 14.89
C ILE A 33 17.80 3.75 13.73
N MET A 34 17.26 3.74 12.52
CA MET A 34 17.93 4.34 11.36
C MET A 34 18.14 5.85 11.53
N ALA A 35 17.16 6.54 12.12
CA ALA A 35 17.23 7.98 12.36
C ALA A 35 18.34 8.39 13.35
N GLN A 36 18.81 7.48 14.22
CA GLN A 36 19.95 7.75 15.11
C GLN A 36 21.29 7.72 14.37
N PHE A 37 21.39 7.04 13.23
CA PHE A 37 22.62 6.88 12.46
C PHE A 37 22.65 7.67 11.16
N LEU A 38 21.48 7.99 10.62
CA LEU A 38 21.31 8.67 9.33
C LEU A 38 20.74 10.07 9.52
N SER A 39 21.23 11.03 8.77
CA SER A 39 20.61 12.35 8.69
C SER A 39 19.32 12.33 7.86
N PRO A 40 18.45 13.35 7.97
CA PRO A 40 17.26 13.47 7.10
C PRO A 40 17.61 13.41 5.61
N ALA A 41 18.70 14.01 5.17
CA ALA A 41 19.16 13.95 3.78
C ALA A 41 19.52 12.51 3.34
N GLN A 42 20.18 11.74 4.21
CA GLN A 42 20.50 10.34 3.92
C GLN A 42 19.23 9.47 3.86
N LEU A 43 18.27 9.69 4.75
CA LEU A 43 16.96 9.03 4.70
C LEU A 43 16.17 9.44 3.43
N GLY A 44 16.26 10.70 3.04
CA GLY A 44 15.66 11.20 1.79
C GLY A 44 16.26 10.54 0.56
N LYS A 45 17.59 10.37 0.51
CA LYS A 45 18.26 9.63 -0.58
C LYS A 45 17.81 8.17 -0.63
N LEU A 46 17.71 7.50 0.52
CA LEU A 46 17.22 6.11 0.59
C LEU A 46 15.78 6.00 0.09
N GLU A 47 14.92 6.93 0.48
CA GLU A 47 13.52 6.97 0.06
C GLU A 47 13.39 7.24 -1.45
N LEU A 48 14.24 8.11 -2.00
CA LEU A 48 14.25 8.40 -3.44
C LEU A 48 14.69 7.17 -4.24
N LEU A 49 15.72 6.44 -3.78
CA LEU A 49 16.16 5.18 -4.35
C LEU A 49 15.02 4.13 -4.32
N ALA A 50 14.39 3.95 -3.16
CA ALA A 50 13.29 3.02 -2.99
C ALA A 50 12.09 3.37 -3.88
N THR A 51 11.71 4.64 -3.95
CA THR A 51 10.60 5.12 -4.79
C THR A 51 10.88 4.91 -6.27
N THR A 52 12.09 5.23 -6.71
CA THR A 52 12.53 5.02 -8.09
C THR A 52 12.55 3.53 -8.44
N THR A 53 13.04 2.70 -7.52
CA THR A 53 13.02 1.24 -7.69
C THR A 53 11.60 0.71 -7.85
N VAL A 54 10.67 1.11 -6.99
CA VAL A 54 9.26 0.68 -7.08
C VAL A 54 8.65 1.08 -8.42
N PHE A 55 8.83 2.32 -8.85
CA PHE A 55 8.30 2.78 -10.14
C PHE A 55 8.87 1.98 -11.32
N LEU A 56 10.17 1.83 -11.36
CA LEU A 56 10.83 1.10 -12.45
C LEU A 56 10.49 -0.40 -12.41
N SER A 57 10.33 -0.99 -11.22
CA SER A 57 9.87 -2.37 -11.06
C SER A 57 8.44 -2.57 -11.59
N LEU A 58 7.53 -1.60 -11.40
CA LEU A 58 6.20 -1.65 -12.02
C LEU A 58 6.28 -1.63 -13.54
N LEU A 59 7.15 -0.80 -14.09
CA LEU A 59 7.36 -0.68 -15.54
C LEU A 59 8.01 -1.94 -16.12
N VAL A 60 9.10 -2.42 -15.54
CA VAL A 60 9.86 -3.59 -16.02
C VAL A 60 9.11 -4.89 -15.77
N GLY A 61 8.39 -4.97 -14.66
CA GLY A 61 7.62 -6.15 -14.27
C GLY A 61 6.39 -6.41 -15.11
N LEU A 62 5.91 -5.41 -15.89
CA LEU A 62 4.78 -5.51 -16.83
C LEU A 62 3.55 -6.20 -16.23
N ALA A 63 3.35 -6.12 -14.92
CA ALA A 63 2.30 -6.81 -14.17
C ALA A 63 2.19 -8.32 -14.49
N MET A 64 3.32 -8.98 -14.81
CA MET A 64 3.34 -10.38 -15.26
C MET A 64 2.77 -11.34 -14.22
N HIS A 65 2.83 -11.02 -12.93
CA HIS A 65 2.24 -11.84 -11.84
C HIS A 65 0.71 -11.92 -11.93
N GLU A 66 0.01 -10.95 -12.54
CA GLU A 66 -1.44 -10.98 -12.73
C GLU A 66 -1.87 -12.06 -13.74
N ASN A 67 -1.00 -12.39 -14.70
CA ASN A 67 -1.24 -13.49 -15.64
C ASN A 67 -1.41 -14.84 -14.92
N LEU A 68 -0.77 -15.01 -13.76
CA LEU A 68 -0.88 -16.23 -12.96
C LEU A 68 -2.34 -16.47 -12.56
N TYR A 69 -3.00 -15.48 -11.99
CA TYR A 69 -4.38 -15.63 -11.52
C TYR A 69 -5.35 -15.87 -12.68
N ARG A 70 -5.09 -15.27 -13.83
CA ARG A 70 -5.96 -15.38 -15.02
C ARG A 70 -5.74 -16.69 -15.76
N PHE A 71 -4.52 -16.97 -16.20
CA PHE A 71 -4.26 -18.05 -17.13
C PHE A 71 -3.90 -19.38 -16.45
N VAL A 72 -3.32 -19.35 -15.25
CA VAL A 72 -3.08 -20.56 -14.47
C VAL A 72 -4.33 -20.96 -13.68
N GLY A 73 -5.10 -19.98 -13.20
CA GLY A 73 -6.33 -20.22 -12.43
C GLY A 73 -7.43 -20.93 -13.24
N GLU A 74 -7.46 -20.83 -14.56
CA GLU A 74 -8.41 -21.52 -15.43
C GLU A 74 -8.07 -23.00 -15.65
N LEU A 75 -6.83 -23.42 -15.38
CA LEU A 75 -6.37 -24.79 -15.59
C LEU A 75 -6.79 -25.69 -14.42
N LYS A 76 -7.33 -26.86 -14.74
CA LYS A 76 -7.78 -27.86 -13.73
C LYS A 76 -6.65 -28.82 -13.33
N CYS A 77 -5.76 -29.14 -14.27
CA CYS A 77 -4.67 -30.09 -14.06
C CYS A 77 -3.48 -29.42 -13.35
N LYS A 78 -3.03 -30.02 -12.24
CA LYS A 78 -1.91 -29.49 -11.43
C LYS A 78 -0.59 -29.44 -12.22
N VAL A 79 -0.37 -30.39 -13.12
CA VAL A 79 0.83 -30.45 -13.97
C VAL A 79 0.82 -29.31 -15.00
N GLU A 80 -0.33 -29.07 -15.63
CA GLU A 80 -0.49 -27.96 -16.58
C GLU A 80 -0.33 -26.58 -15.87
N GLN A 81 -0.89 -26.45 -14.66
CA GLN A 81 -0.69 -25.27 -13.85
C GLN A 81 0.80 -25.01 -13.59
N PHE A 82 1.54 -26.06 -13.22
CA PHE A 82 2.97 -25.96 -12.94
C PHE A 82 3.79 -25.61 -14.18
N ASN A 83 3.51 -26.25 -15.32
CA ASN A 83 4.16 -25.94 -16.58
C ASN A 83 3.88 -24.49 -17.02
N LYS A 84 2.63 -24.05 -16.87
CA LYS A 84 2.23 -22.68 -17.24
C LYS A 84 2.85 -21.61 -16.34
N VAL A 85 2.97 -21.85 -15.03
CA VAL A 85 3.65 -20.90 -14.14
C VAL A 85 5.16 -20.89 -14.39
N SER A 86 5.78 -22.03 -14.73
CA SER A 86 7.19 -22.09 -15.10
C SER A 86 7.45 -21.31 -16.42
N GLU A 87 6.52 -21.37 -17.38
CA GLU A 87 6.56 -20.54 -18.59
C GLU A 87 6.47 -19.04 -18.23
N LEU A 88 5.52 -18.65 -17.38
CA LEU A 88 5.37 -17.27 -16.90
C LEU A 88 6.63 -16.76 -16.18
N TYR A 89 7.22 -17.61 -15.34
CA TYR A 89 8.46 -17.30 -14.65
C TYR A 89 9.62 -17.07 -15.62
N THR A 90 9.76 -17.92 -16.63
CA THR A 90 10.77 -17.78 -17.70
C THR A 90 10.60 -16.46 -18.44
N TYR A 91 9.38 -16.14 -18.87
CA TYR A 91 9.11 -14.86 -19.55
C TYR A 91 9.38 -13.65 -18.66
N ALA A 92 9.00 -13.71 -17.38
CA ALA A 92 9.25 -12.62 -16.45
C ALA A 92 10.74 -12.34 -16.28
N VAL A 93 11.55 -13.38 -16.11
CA VAL A 93 13.01 -13.24 -16.03
C VAL A 93 13.59 -12.64 -17.31
N MET A 94 13.20 -13.18 -18.48
CA MET A 94 13.71 -12.68 -19.77
C MET A 94 13.31 -11.24 -20.04
N LEU A 95 12.04 -10.88 -19.80
CA LEU A 95 11.57 -9.51 -19.97
C LEU A 95 12.24 -8.55 -18.99
N SER A 96 12.39 -8.96 -17.73
CA SER A 96 13.07 -8.14 -16.71
C SER A 96 14.53 -7.89 -17.08
N LEU A 97 15.24 -8.90 -17.59
CA LEU A 97 16.61 -8.72 -18.03
C LEU A 97 16.68 -7.82 -19.29
N MET A 98 15.79 -8.03 -20.28
CA MET A 98 15.79 -7.25 -21.51
C MET A 98 15.38 -5.79 -21.25
N VAL A 99 14.22 -5.57 -20.64
CA VAL A 99 13.71 -4.21 -20.37
C VAL A 99 14.54 -3.54 -19.29
N GLY A 100 14.97 -4.28 -18.26
CA GLY A 100 15.86 -3.81 -17.22
C GLY A 100 17.20 -3.34 -17.79
N SER A 101 17.80 -4.05 -18.74
CA SER A 101 19.03 -3.62 -19.41
C SER A 101 18.85 -2.31 -20.20
N ILE A 102 17.73 -2.16 -20.90
CA ILE A 102 17.42 -0.92 -21.64
C ILE A 102 17.29 0.24 -20.63
N VAL A 103 16.51 0.03 -19.55
CA VAL A 103 16.35 1.03 -18.48
C VAL A 103 17.69 1.39 -17.85
N THR A 104 18.55 0.39 -17.60
CA THR A 104 19.90 0.58 -17.09
C THR A 104 20.72 1.52 -17.98
N ILE A 105 20.76 1.24 -19.27
CA ILE A 105 21.49 2.09 -20.24
C ILE A 105 20.95 3.53 -20.19
N VAL A 106 19.62 3.69 -20.19
CA VAL A 106 18.99 5.01 -20.11
C VAL A 106 19.37 5.74 -18.81
N LEU A 107 19.35 5.06 -17.66
CA LEU A 107 19.70 5.66 -16.37
C LEU A 107 21.16 6.12 -16.32
N PHE A 108 22.07 5.32 -16.90
CA PHE A 108 23.50 5.72 -16.98
C PHE A 108 23.75 6.86 -17.97
N LEU A 109 22.85 7.09 -18.94
CA LEU A 109 22.96 8.20 -19.90
C LEU A 109 22.29 9.50 -19.42
N LEU A 110 21.54 9.47 -18.29
CA LEU A 110 20.82 10.65 -17.79
C LEU A 110 21.66 11.42 -16.74
N PRO A 111 22.28 12.57 -17.12
CA PRO A 111 23.11 13.36 -16.20
C PRO A 111 22.44 13.79 -14.89
N PRO A 112 21.13 14.16 -14.87
CA PRO A 112 20.46 14.58 -13.64
C PRO A 112 20.42 13.52 -12.55
N LEU A 113 20.39 12.24 -12.91
CA LEU A 113 20.37 11.13 -11.95
C LEU A 113 21.74 10.88 -11.32
N GLN A 114 22.81 11.13 -12.06
CA GLN A 114 24.18 10.96 -11.59
C GLN A 114 24.59 12.01 -10.55
N SER A 115 23.89 13.14 -10.49
CA SER A 115 24.15 14.16 -9.44
C SER A 115 23.61 13.73 -8.06
N VAL A 116 22.64 12.81 -8.02
CA VAL A 116 21.98 12.33 -6.78
C VAL A 116 22.43 10.92 -6.42
N PHE A 117 22.57 10.04 -7.40
CA PHE A 117 22.89 8.62 -7.22
C PHE A 117 24.31 8.33 -7.68
N THR A 118 25.03 7.55 -6.87
CA THR A 118 26.33 7.02 -7.28
C THR A 118 26.16 5.94 -8.35
N ALA A 119 27.22 5.67 -9.11
CA ALA A 119 27.20 4.56 -10.09
C ALA A 119 26.83 3.21 -9.44
N LEU A 120 27.25 3.02 -8.17
CA LEU A 120 26.90 1.82 -7.40
C LEU A 120 25.40 1.79 -7.05
N ASP A 121 24.78 2.92 -6.67
CA ASP A 121 23.34 3.01 -6.42
C ASP A 121 22.55 2.61 -7.67
N ILE A 122 22.95 3.10 -8.85
CA ILE A 122 22.33 2.76 -10.13
C ILE A 122 22.52 1.28 -10.45
N ALA A 123 23.73 0.72 -10.27
CA ALA A 123 23.98 -0.69 -10.51
C ALA A 123 23.15 -1.62 -9.60
N LEU A 124 23.00 -1.25 -8.32
CA LEU A 124 22.15 -1.98 -7.37
C LEU A 124 20.67 -1.90 -7.77
N LEU A 125 20.19 -0.72 -8.16
CA LEU A 125 18.83 -0.52 -8.65
C LEU A 125 18.56 -1.42 -9.87
N CYS A 126 19.48 -1.42 -10.83
CA CYS A 126 19.36 -2.26 -12.02
C CYS A 126 19.36 -3.77 -11.68
N THR A 127 20.11 -4.16 -10.65
CA THR A 127 20.09 -5.55 -10.16
C THR A 127 18.69 -5.94 -9.66
N VAL A 128 18.02 -5.05 -8.91
CA VAL A 128 16.63 -5.29 -8.45
C VAL A 128 15.70 -5.46 -9.64
N LEU A 129 15.79 -4.60 -10.66
CA LEU A 129 14.96 -4.69 -11.87
C LEU A 129 15.09 -6.04 -12.56
N GLY A 130 16.27 -6.66 -12.52
CA GLY A 130 16.52 -7.97 -13.13
C GLY A 130 15.79 -9.14 -12.46
N PHE A 131 15.42 -9.02 -11.18
CA PHE A 131 14.84 -10.16 -10.46
C PHE A 131 13.46 -9.89 -9.84
N GLU A 132 13.02 -8.66 -9.69
CA GLU A 132 11.78 -8.29 -8.98
C GLU A 132 10.53 -8.97 -9.55
N SER A 133 10.42 -9.07 -10.88
CA SER A 133 9.29 -9.72 -11.55
C SER A 133 9.24 -11.23 -11.24
N ALA A 134 10.39 -11.89 -11.22
CA ALA A 134 10.51 -13.29 -10.86
C ALA A 134 10.12 -13.55 -9.39
N LEU A 135 10.53 -12.64 -8.50
CA LEU A 135 10.16 -12.66 -7.09
C LEU A 135 8.64 -12.48 -6.93
N GLY A 136 8.04 -11.53 -7.66
CA GLY A 136 6.61 -11.27 -7.67
C GLY A 136 5.79 -12.50 -8.09
N ILE A 137 6.18 -13.20 -9.16
CA ILE A 137 5.51 -14.44 -9.60
C ILE A 137 5.70 -15.55 -8.57
N SER A 138 6.89 -15.70 -8.00
CA SER A 138 7.19 -16.74 -7.02
C SER A 138 6.34 -16.59 -5.75
N MET A 139 6.18 -15.37 -5.27
CA MET A 139 5.32 -15.06 -4.11
C MET A 139 3.82 -15.20 -4.46
N ALA A 140 3.42 -14.83 -5.67
CA ALA A 140 2.04 -15.02 -6.15
C ALA A 140 1.69 -16.50 -6.25
N TRP A 141 2.63 -17.35 -6.67
CA TRP A 141 2.44 -18.80 -6.72
C TRP A 141 2.21 -19.44 -5.35
N LEU A 142 2.95 -19.02 -4.31
CA LEU A 142 2.72 -19.49 -2.94
C LEU A 142 1.30 -19.16 -2.47
N ARG A 143 0.82 -17.94 -2.78
CA ARG A 143 -0.54 -17.51 -2.46
C ARG A 143 -1.57 -18.30 -3.26
N PHE A 144 -1.34 -18.51 -4.54
CA PHE A 144 -2.23 -19.29 -5.41
C PHE A 144 -2.37 -20.74 -4.97
N LYS A 145 -1.30 -21.33 -4.42
CA LYS A 145 -1.29 -22.70 -3.89
C LYS A 145 -1.68 -22.80 -2.41
N ASP A 146 -2.20 -21.72 -1.80
CA ASP A 146 -2.55 -21.66 -0.38
C ASP A 146 -1.44 -22.08 0.58
N ARG A 147 -0.16 -21.91 0.17
CA ARG A 147 1.02 -22.20 1.00
C ARG A 147 1.33 -21.03 1.95
N ALA A 148 0.37 -20.69 2.82
CA ALA A 148 0.48 -19.55 3.73
C ALA A 148 1.65 -19.68 4.71
N SER A 149 1.92 -20.87 5.23
CA SER A 149 3.05 -21.12 6.15
C SER A 149 4.40 -20.92 5.48
N SER A 150 4.59 -21.40 4.24
CA SER A 150 5.81 -21.13 3.48
C SER A 150 6.00 -19.65 3.18
N PHE A 151 4.91 -18.95 2.81
CA PHE A 151 4.93 -17.51 2.61
C PHE A 151 5.36 -16.76 3.88
N LEU A 152 4.78 -17.11 5.04
CA LEU A 152 5.13 -16.52 6.34
C LEU A 152 6.61 -16.75 6.67
N VAL A 153 7.05 -18.00 6.62
CA VAL A 153 8.43 -18.36 6.99
C VAL A 153 9.44 -17.64 6.10
N ILE A 154 9.25 -17.67 4.78
CA ILE A 154 10.18 -17.01 3.85
C ILE A 154 10.18 -15.50 4.08
N SER A 155 9.02 -14.87 4.25
CA SER A 155 8.93 -13.44 4.51
C SER A 155 9.61 -13.05 5.82
N VAL A 156 9.35 -13.78 6.90
CA VAL A 156 9.94 -13.50 8.22
C VAL A 156 11.45 -13.72 8.21
N VAL A 157 11.93 -14.84 7.67
CA VAL A 157 13.37 -15.15 7.58
C VAL A 157 14.10 -14.07 6.77
N SER A 158 13.56 -13.68 5.61
CA SER A 158 14.14 -12.60 4.79
C SER A 158 14.15 -11.27 5.54
N THR A 159 13.07 -10.95 6.27
CA THR A 159 12.99 -9.69 7.02
C THR A 159 13.97 -9.68 8.20
N VAL A 160 14.09 -10.78 8.95
CA VAL A 160 15.06 -10.91 10.06
C VAL A 160 16.48 -10.76 9.51
N PHE A 161 16.80 -11.43 8.40
CA PHE A 161 18.09 -11.28 7.74
C PHE A 161 18.36 -9.83 7.35
N GLN A 162 17.39 -9.17 6.70
CA GLN A 162 17.50 -7.77 6.28
C GLN A 162 17.75 -6.84 7.46
N VAL A 163 16.95 -6.96 8.53
CA VAL A 163 17.10 -6.14 9.74
C VAL A 163 18.46 -6.35 10.39
N SER A 164 18.88 -7.60 10.58
CA SER A 164 20.17 -7.89 11.18
C SER A 164 21.33 -7.34 10.35
N ALA A 165 21.27 -7.49 9.03
CA ALA A 165 22.29 -6.95 8.14
C ALA A 165 22.30 -5.42 8.10
N ILE A 166 21.11 -4.76 8.12
CA ILE A 166 21.03 -3.29 8.22
C ILE A 166 21.64 -2.81 9.54
N LEU A 167 21.34 -3.45 10.68
CA LEU A 167 21.91 -3.08 11.97
C LEU A 167 23.44 -3.19 11.97
N ILE A 168 24.00 -4.25 11.37
CA ILE A 168 25.45 -4.41 11.21
C ILE A 168 26.03 -3.27 10.37
N VAL A 169 25.39 -2.94 9.23
CA VAL A 169 25.84 -1.84 8.35
C VAL A 169 25.76 -0.50 9.07
N LEU A 170 24.67 -0.23 9.81
CA LEU A 170 24.51 1.02 10.56
C LEU A 170 25.61 1.20 11.61
N TYR A 171 26.05 0.10 12.25
CA TYR A 171 27.09 0.14 13.26
C TYR A 171 28.49 0.30 12.67
N ILE A 172 28.80 -0.36 11.53
CA ILE A 172 30.15 -0.36 10.93
C ILE A 172 30.36 0.87 10.04
N ALA A 173 29.40 1.15 9.13
CA ALA A 173 29.47 2.22 8.15
C ALA A 173 28.05 2.65 7.74
N PRO A 174 27.47 3.68 8.35
CA PRO A 174 26.09 4.11 8.07
C PRO A 174 25.99 4.86 6.73
N VAL A 175 26.20 4.14 5.62
CA VAL A 175 26.16 4.66 4.25
C VAL A 175 24.90 4.14 3.57
N VAL A 176 24.12 5.04 2.97
CA VAL A 176 22.84 4.74 2.29
C VAL A 176 23.00 3.65 1.24
N THR A 177 24.05 3.71 0.44
CA THR A 177 24.33 2.72 -0.61
C THR A 177 24.48 1.29 -0.04
N TYR A 178 25.13 1.15 1.12
CA TYR A 178 25.27 -0.18 1.75
C TYR A 178 23.96 -0.68 2.34
N ILE A 179 23.16 0.21 2.93
CA ILE A 179 21.83 -0.14 3.42
C ILE A 179 20.93 -0.60 2.26
N TYR A 180 20.99 0.11 1.14
CA TYR A 180 20.26 -0.27 -0.07
C TYR A 180 20.78 -1.61 -0.65
N ALA A 181 22.10 -1.83 -0.65
CA ALA A 181 22.71 -3.11 -1.05
C ALA A 181 22.24 -4.29 -0.20
N VAL A 182 22.04 -4.10 1.11
CA VAL A 182 21.44 -5.13 1.99
C VAL A 182 20.03 -5.48 1.51
N GLY A 183 19.23 -4.50 1.12
CA GLY A 183 17.89 -4.73 0.55
C GLY A 183 17.95 -5.59 -0.73
N VAL A 184 18.87 -5.25 -1.64
CA VAL A 184 19.11 -6.01 -2.88
C VAL A 184 19.54 -7.44 -2.59
N LEU A 185 20.52 -7.62 -1.69
CA LEU A 185 21.00 -8.95 -1.27
C LEU A 185 19.89 -9.79 -0.63
N THR A 186 19.06 -9.16 0.20
CA THR A 186 17.90 -9.83 0.81
C THR A 186 16.91 -10.30 -0.25
N GLY A 187 16.62 -9.47 -1.25
CA GLY A 187 15.74 -9.83 -2.37
C GLY A 187 16.29 -11.00 -3.19
N LEU A 188 17.59 -11.01 -3.48
CA LEU A 188 18.26 -12.12 -4.16
C LEU A 188 18.21 -13.41 -3.33
N LEU A 189 18.50 -13.33 -2.04
CA LEU A 189 18.40 -14.46 -1.12
C LEU A 189 16.98 -15.02 -1.10
N GLN A 190 15.99 -14.15 -0.99
CA GLN A 190 14.57 -14.51 -1.01
C GLN A 190 14.19 -15.20 -2.34
N LEU A 191 14.67 -14.67 -3.47
CA LEU A 191 14.43 -15.30 -4.77
C LEU A 191 15.04 -16.70 -4.85
N VAL A 192 16.28 -16.90 -4.37
CA VAL A 192 16.94 -18.22 -4.36
C VAL A 192 16.13 -19.21 -3.51
N ILE A 193 15.69 -18.80 -2.31
CA ILE A 193 14.86 -19.64 -1.45
C ILE A 193 13.53 -19.99 -2.14
N LEU A 194 12.88 -19.00 -2.75
CA LEU A 194 11.62 -19.18 -3.48
C LEU A 194 11.78 -20.07 -4.71
N HIS A 195 12.85 -19.92 -5.47
CA HIS A 195 13.13 -20.77 -6.62
C HIS A 195 13.29 -22.24 -6.22
N LYS A 196 14.07 -22.51 -5.15
CA LYS A 196 14.20 -23.86 -4.59
C LYS A 196 12.88 -24.41 -4.05
N THR A 197 12.07 -23.57 -3.35
CA THR A 197 10.81 -23.99 -2.75
C THR A 197 9.73 -24.27 -3.79
N ASN A 198 9.67 -23.49 -4.87
CA ASN A 198 8.69 -23.62 -5.93
C ASN A 198 9.10 -24.65 -6.99
N GLY A 199 10.39 -24.87 -7.19
CA GLY A 199 10.94 -25.85 -8.15
C GLY A 199 10.67 -25.51 -9.60
N PHE A 200 10.56 -24.24 -9.98
CA PHE A 200 10.27 -23.83 -11.35
C PHE A 200 11.33 -24.33 -12.33
N THR A 201 10.86 -24.76 -13.49
CA THR A 201 11.69 -25.17 -14.61
C THR A 201 11.69 -24.12 -15.72
N TRP A 202 12.79 -24.02 -16.44
CA TRP A 202 12.84 -23.13 -17.61
C TRP A 202 11.96 -23.70 -18.72
N SER A 203 10.94 -22.94 -19.13
CA SER A 203 9.97 -23.37 -20.14
C SER A 203 9.66 -22.22 -21.08
N TRP A 204 9.80 -22.47 -22.39
CA TRP A 204 9.51 -21.47 -23.41
C TRP A 204 8.29 -21.88 -24.24
N GLY A 205 7.18 -21.17 -24.10
CA GLY A 205 5.92 -21.43 -24.80
C GLY A 205 5.78 -20.73 -26.15
N GLY A 206 6.83 -20.03 -26.61
CA GLY A 206 6.86 -19.32 -27.89
C GLY A 206 6.34 -17.87 -27.82
N MET A 207 6.71 -17.09 -28.86
CA MET A 207 6.37 -15.65 -28.95
C MET A 207 4.86 -15.36 -28.99
N ARG A 208 4.06 -16.27 -29.55
CA ARG A 208 2.60 -16.13 -29.65
C ARG A 208 1.97 -16.11 -28.23
N ASN A 209 2.45 -17.00 -27.36
CA ASN A 209 1.99 -17.04 -25.97
C ASN A 209 2.44 -15.79 -25.21
N LEU A 210 3.70 -15.38 -25.37
CA LEU A 210 4.21 -14.15 -24.76
C LEU A 210 3.36 -12.93 -25.16
N LYS A 211 3.07 -12.76 -26.47
CA LYS A 211 2.22 -11.67 -26.95
C LYS A 211 0.84 -11.67 -26.28
N LYS A 212 0.21 -12.84 -26.16
CA LYS A 212 -1.10 -12.97 -25.48
C LYS A 212 -1.04 -12.52 -24.02
N LEU A 213 0.01 -12.90 -23.29
CA LEU A 213 0.20 -12.52 -21.89
C LEU A 213 0.45 -11.01 -21.76
N LEU A 214 1.30 -10.44 -22.62
CA LEU A 214 1.57 -9.00 -22.63
C LEU A 214 0.32 -8.17 -22.96
N MET A 215 -0.50 -8.60 -23.92
CA MET A 215 -1.76 -7.91 -24.25
C MET A 215 -2.72 -7.84 -23.05
N TYR A 216 -2.68 -8.81 -22.15
CA TYR A 216 -3.47 -8.80 -20.92
C TYR A 216 -2.82 -7.97 -19.82
N SER A 217 -1.54 -8.13 -19.58
CA SER A 217 -0.85 -7.50 -18.45
C SER A 217 -0.46 -6.04 -18.68
N PHE A 218 -0.24 -5.60 -19.92
CA PHE A 218 0.16 -4.23 -20.24
C PHE A 218 -0.86 -3.16 -19.77
N PRO A 219 -2.17 -3.31 -20.01
CA PRO A 219 -3.16 -2.37 -19.45
C PRO A 219 -3.19 -2.35 -17.92
N LEU A 220 -2.94 -3.49 -17.26
CA LEU A 220 -2.86 -3.58 -15.80
C LEU A 220 -1.63 -2.84 -15.29
N MET A 221 -0.49 -2.99 -15.95
CA MET A 221 0.72 -2.21 -15.65
C MET A 221 0.45 -0.71 -15.74
N LEU A 222 -0.17 -0.23 -16.81
CA LEU A 222 -0.52 1.19 -16.95
C LEU A 222 -1.44 1.66 -15.82
N SER A 223 -2.40 0.85 -15.41
CA SER A 223 -3.27 1.17 -14.28
C SER A 223 -2.50 1.30 -12.97
N THR A 224 -1.53 0.42 -12.71
CA THR A 224 -0.69 0.50 -11.50
C THR A 224 0.28 1.68 -11.53
N LEU A 225 0.83 2.03 -12.70
CA LEU A 225 1.65 3.23 -12.88
C LEU A 225 0.85 4.52 -12.62
N VAL A 226 -0.39 4.58 -13.12
CA VAL A 226 -1.29 5.70 -12.83
C VAL A 226 -1.57 5.80 -11.33
N ALA A 227 -1.85 4.68 -10.67
CA ALA A 227 -2.08 4.66 -9.22
C ALA A 227 -0.84 5.12 -8.42
N PHE A 228 0.36 4.77 -8.90
CA PHE A 228 1.62 5.24 -8.32
C PHE A 228 1.75 6.77 -8.37
N GLY A 229 1.20 7.42 -9.39
CA GLY A 229 1.25 8.88 -9.52
C GLY A 229 0.69 9.65 -8.33
N LEU A 230 -0.30 9.11 -7.60
CA LEU A 230 -0.86 9.73 -6.37
C LEU A 230 -0.28 9.18 -5.06
N THR A 231 0.67 8.24 -5.12
CA THR A 231 1.18 7.55 -3.92
C THR A 231 2.70 7.48 -3.85
N GLY A 232 3.41 8.02 -4.83
CA GLY A 232 4.86 7.93 -4.90
C GLY A 232 5.53 9.01 -5.76
N ALA A 233 4.86 9.50 -6.81
CA ALA A 233 5.49 10.47 -7.72
C ALA A 233 5.76 11.84 -7.05
N GLU A 234 5.01 12.19 -6.01
CA GLU A 234 5.24 13.40 -5.22
C GLU A 234 6.63 13.45 -4.61
N LYS A 235 7.22 12.30 -4.30
CA LYS A 235 8.56 12.23 -3.69
C LYS A 235 9.63 12.72 -4.64
N TRP A 236 9.49 12.45 -5.95
CA TRP A 236 10.40 13.01 -6.95
C TRP A 236 10.23 14.51 -7.07
N ILE A 237 8.97 15.01 -7.03
CA ILE A 237 8.70 16.43 -7.10
C ILE A 237 9.28 17.14 -5.88
N ILE A 238 9.12 16.58 -4.67
CA ILE A 238 9.69 17.13 -3.44
C ILE A 238 11.23 17.14 -3.52
N GLY A 239 11.85 16.01 -3.88
CA GLY A 239 13.30 15.91 -3.98
C GLY A 239 13.93 16.84 -5.03
N TYR A 240 13.21 17.11 -6.13
CA TYR A 240 13.65 18.00 -7.19
C TYR A 240 13.39 19.48 -6.88
N SER A 241 12.18 19.80 -6.35
CA SER A 241 11.76 21.21 -6.16
C SER A 241 12.32 21.85 -4.89
N PHE A 242 12.71 21.04 -3.89
CA PHE A 242 13.20 21.56 -2.60
C PHE A 242 14.59 21.00 -2.29
N SER A 243 14.64 19.92 -1.50
CA SER A 243 15.89 19.25 -1.13
C SER A 243 15.67 17.79 -0.81
N ILE A 244 16.73 17.00 -0.87
CA ILE A 244 16.70 15.59 -0.43
C ILE A 244 16.46 15.49 1.08
N GLU A 245 16.87 16.48 1.86
CA GLU A 245 16.60 16.59 3.29
C GLU A 245 15.10 16.76 3.56
N THR A 246 14.45 17.68 2.85
CA THR A 246 12.98 17.87 2.92
C THR A 246 12.23 16.59 2.54
N LEU A 247 12.73 15.86 1.55
CA LEU A 247 12.19 14.55 1.20
C LEU A 247 12.34 13.54 2.34
N GLY A 248 13.46 13.56 3.06
CA GLY A 248 13.69 12.71 4.22
C GLY A 248 12.70 12.97 5.36
N LEU A 249 12.44 14.24 5.67
CA LEU A 249 11.42 14.64 6.63
C LEU A 249 10.01 14.21 6.19
N TYR A 250 9.68 14.42 4.91
CA TYR A 250 8.43 13.94 4.33
C TYR A 250 8.31 12.42 4.40
N ALA A 251 9.38 11.68 4.13
CA ALA A 251 9.41 10.23 4.19
C ALA A 251 9.13 9.70 5.60
N VAL A 252 9.65 10.36 6.63
CA VAL A 252 9.33 10.04 8.03
C VAL A 252 7.83 10.20 8.28
N ALA A 253 7.25 11.34 7.93
CA ALA A 253 5.80 11.58 8.06
C ALA A 253 4.98 10.55 7.27
N ALA A 254 5.39 10.21 6.05
CA ALA A 254 4.73 9.23 5.19
C ALA A 254 4.75 7.81 5.79
N LYS A 255 5.81 7.42 6.51
CA LYS A 255 5.87 6.12 7.20
C LYS A 255 4.82 6.00 8.30
N PHE A 256 4.52 7.08 9.02
CA PHE A 256 3.44 7.07 10.02
C PHE A 256 2.05 7.04 9.37
N ALA A 257 1.85 7.73 8.26
CA ALA A 257 0.62 7.59 7.47
C ALA A 257 0.46 6.15 6.93
N LEU A 258 1.55 5.52 6.50
CA LEU A 258 1.54 4.10 6.13
C LEU A 258 1.18 3.20 7.33
N ALA A 259 1.66 3.50 8.55
CA ALA A 259 1.28 2.78 9.75
C ALA A 259 -0.23 2.85 10.01
N MET A 260 -0.85 4.02 9.82
CA MET A 260 -2.31 4.15 9.85
C MET A 260 -3.00 3.23 8.83
N CYS A 261 -2.52 3.23 7.59
CA CYS A 261 -3.06 2.34 6.54
C CYS A 261 -2.91 0.85 6.92
N ILE A 262 -1.80 0.45 7.56
CA ILE A 262 -1.59 -0.92 8.05
C ILE A 262 -2.63 -1.29 9.11
N LEU A 263 -2.96 -0.38 10.03
CA LEU A 263 -3.99 -0.60 11.05
C LEU A 263 -5.40 -0.71 10.45
N ILE A 264 -5.66 -0.10 9.28
CA ILE A 264 -6.92 -0.22 8.56
C ILE A 264 -7.02 -1.57 7.82
N GLN A 265 -5.90 -2.20 7.46
CA GLN A 265 -5.88 -3.44 6.67
C GLN A 265 -6.75 -4.58 7.25
N PRO A 266 -6.81 -4.87 8.56
CA PRO A 266 -7.67 -5.93 9.10
C PRO A 266 -9.15 -5.72 8.76
N PHE A 267 -9.64 -4.48 8.84
CA PHE A 267 -11.00 -4.15 8.43
C PHE A 267 -11.18 -4.34 6.92
N SER A 268 -10.27 -3.83 6.11
CA SER A 268 -10.33 -3.95 4.65
C SER A 268 -10.27 -5.42 4.20
N MET A 269 -9.40 -6.25 4.78
CA MET A 269 -9.30 -7.67 4.48
C MET A 269 -10.56 -8.44 4.87
N TRP A 270 -11.25 -8.04 5.94
CA TRP A 270 -12.50 -8.63 6.35
C TRP A 270 -13.69 -8.15 5.48
N TRP A 271 -13.77 -6.84 5.18
CA TRP A 271 -14.93 -6.24 4.54
C TRP A 271 -14.92 -6.36 3.00
N MET A 272 -13.77 -6.07 2.36
CA MET A 272 -13.69 -6.01 0.90
C MET A 272 -14.17 -7.26 0.17
N PRO A 273 -13.86 -8.51 0.60
CA PRO A 273 -14.38 -9.71 -0.05
C PRO A 273 -15.87 -9.92 0.18
N LYS A 274 -16.41 -9.45 1.31
CA LYS A 274 -17.78 -9.72 1.75
C LYS A 274 -18.80 -8.70 1.28
N ARG A 275 -18.38 -7.47 0.94
CA ARG A 275 -19.30 -6.34 0.69
C ARG A 275 -20.29 -6.57 -0.45
N PHE A 276 -19.91 -7.33 -1.47
CA PHE A 276 -20.79 -7.65 -2.60
C PHE A 276 -21.84 -8.69 -2.22
N ASN A 277 -21.44 -9.72 -1.51
CA ASN A 277 -22.36 -10.72 -0.98
C ASN A 277 -23.30 -10.11 0.08
N ALA A 278 -22.78 -9.25 0.94
CA ALA A 278 -23.58 -8.52 1.91
C ALA A 278 -24.65 -7.66 1.22
N LEU A 279 -24.31 -6.98 0.14
CA LEU A 279 -25.26 -6.18 -0.64
C LEU A 279 -26.37 -7.04 -1.26
N LEU A 280 -26.03 -8.24 -1.74
CA LEU A 280 -26.99 -9.14 -2.38
C LEU A 280 -27.89 -9.88 -1.37
N TYR A 281 -27.32 -10.37 -0.28
CA TYR A 281 -28.02 -11.26 0.66
C TYR A 281 -28.48 -10.58 1.95
N GLN A 282 -27.80 -9.54 2.42
CA GLN A 282 -28.13 -8.83 3.66
C GLN A 282 -28.77 -7.46 3.41
N GLY A 283 -28.72 -7.01 2.15
CA GLY A 283 -29.38 -5.80 1.70
C GLY A 283 -28.55 -4.53 1.83
N LYS A 284 -29.15 -3.45 1.33
CA LYS A 284 -28.49 -2.13 1.21
C LYS A 284 -28.24 -1.46 2.56
N GLU A 285 -29.15 -1.64 3.52
CA GLU A 285 -29.02 -1.03 4.85
C GLU A 285 -27.86 -1.60 5.63
N TYR A 286 -27.73 -2.92 5.67
CA TYR A 286 -26.59 -3.57 6.33
C TYR A 286 -25.26 -3.13 5.70
N THR A 287 -25.19 -3.17 4.36
CA THR A 287 -23.99 -2.75 3.63
C THR A 287 -23.63 -1.28 3.88
N ALA A 288 -24.63 -0.40 3.94
CA ALA A 288 -24.42 1.01 4.27
C ALA A 288 -23.89 1.19 5.70
N ARG A 289 -24.49 0.51 6.68
CA ARG A 289 -24.08 0.58 8.09
C ARG A 289 -22.64 0.10 8.28
N VAL A 290 -22.27 -1.07 7.73
CA VAL A 290 -20.88 -1.57 7.82
C VAL A 290 -19.88 -0.61 7.17
N THR A 291 -20.22 -0.06 6.00
CA THR A 291 -19.37 0.93 5.32
C THR A 291 -19.21 2.20 6.14
N GLN A 292 -20.27 2.70 6.78
CA GLN A 292 -20.24 3.85 7.69
C GLN A 292 -19.45 3.56 8.98
N CYS A 293 -19.53 2.34 9.54
CA CYS A 293 -18.64 1.91 10.62
C CYS A 293 -17.17 1.93 10.20
N GLY A 294 -16.87 1.47 9.00
CA GLY A 294 -15.51 1.57 8.42
C GLY A 294 -15.03 3.00 8.31
N PHE A 295 -15.91 3.93 7.92
CA PHE A 295 -15.59 5.36 7.88
C PHE A 295 -15.24 5.92 9.27
N VAL A 296 -16.05 5.60 10.30
CA VAL A 296 -15.78 5.99 11.69
C VAL A 296 -14.44 5.43 12.17
N TYR A 297 -14.16 4.18 11.87
CA TYR A 297 -12.91 3.51 12.22
C TYR A 297 -11.69 4.22 11.59
N ILE A 298 -11.75 4.52 10.28
CA ILE A 298 -10.71 5.26 9.56
C ILE A 298 -10.52 6.66 10.16
N ALA A 299 -11.61 7.36 10.47
CA ALA A 299 -11.59 8.69 11.05
C ALA A 299 -10.91 8.72 12.44
N ILE A 300 -11.25 7.76 13.32
CA ILE A 300 -10.63 7.65 14.64
C ILE A 300 -9.14 7.30 14.50
N LEU A 301 -8.80 6.37 13.61
CA LEU A 301 -7.40 6.02 13.38
C LEU A 301 -6.58 7.20 12.83
N ALA A 302 -7.16 8.05 11.98
CA ALA A 302 -6.46 9.22 11.47
C ALA A 302 -6.10 10.21 12.58
N ILE A 303 -7.05 10.54 13.49
CA ILE A 303 -6.80 11.41 14.62
C ILE A 303 -5.75 10.78 15.56
N SER A 304 -5.93 9.49 15.89
CA SER A 304 -5.03 8.77 16.79
C SER A 304 -3.62 8.65 16.21
N ALA A 305 -3.52 8.32 14.92
CA ALA A 305 -2.23 8.20 14.24
C ALA A 305 -1.49 9.54 14.20
N ALA A 306 -2.17 10.66 13.94
CA ALA A 306 -1.56 11.98 13.96
C ALA A 306 -0.95 12.29 15.32
N SER A 307 -1.74 12.16 16.41
CA SER A 307 -1.28 12.49 17.76
C SER A 307 -0.18 11.54 18.26
N VAL A 308 -0.36 10.22 18.08
CA VAL A 308 0.64 9.23 18.50
C VAL A 308 1.93 9.39 17.74
N SER A 309 1.87 9.63 16.43
CA SER A 309 3.06 9.79 15.60
C SER A 309 3.82 11.07 15.94
N GLN A 310 3.11 12.16 16.24
CA GLN A 310 3.72 13.42 16.69
C GLN A 310 4.48 13.23 18.00
N LEU A 311 3.86 12.57 18.99
CA LEU A 311 4.52 12.22 20.25
C LEU A 311 5.71 11.29 20.03
N PHE A 312 5.59 10.32 19.13
CA PHE A 312 6.65 9.38 18.83
C PHE A 312 7.85 10.06 18.17
N ILE A 313 7.62 10.94 17.19
CA ILE A 313 8.71 11.68 16.52
C ILE A 313 9.47 12.54 17.55
N THR A 314 8.77 13.28 18.39
CA THR A 314 9.40 14.18 19.38
C THR A 314 10.09 13.44 20.50
N TRP A 315 9.69 12.21 20.81
CA TRP A 315 10.25 11.44 21.93
C TRP A 315 11.31 10.41 21.49
N ALA A 316 11.14 9.78 20.34
CA ALA A 316 11.96 8.65 19.91
C ALA A 316 12.95 8.98 18.79
N LEU A 317 12.80 10.11 18.08
CA LEU A 317 13.70 10.51 17.01
C LEU A 317 14.63 11.65 17.45
N PRO A 318 15.83 11.78 16.83
CA PRO A 318 16.71 12.94 17.02
C PRO A 318 16.03 14.25 16.61
N SER A 319 16.50 15.38 17.18
CA SER A 319 15.96 16.72 16.93
C SER A 319 15.91 17.12 15.45
N ASP A 320 16.84 16.63 14.64
CA ASP A 320 16.90 16.91 13.20
C ASP A 320 15.64 16.45 12.43
N TYR A 321 14.87 15.52 13.05
CA TYR A 321 13.63 15.00 12.49
C TYR A 321 12.37 15.68 13.00
N PHE A 322 12.46 16.59 13.98
CA PHE A 322 11.30 17.27 14.54
C PHE A 322 10.49 18.06 13.49
N PRO A 323 11.10 18.68 12.45
CA PRO A 323 10.33 19.34 11.39
C PRO A 323 9.38 18.39 10.62
N ALA A 324 9.58 17.06 10.67
CA ALA A 324 8.66 16.10 10.09
C ALA A 324 7.26 16.14 10.75
N VAL A 325 7.17 16.62 12.00
CA VAL A 325 5.89 16.80 12.72
C VAL A 325 4.98 17.76 11.97
N GLU A 326 5.51 18.83 11.41
CA GLU A 326 4.75 19.80 10.65
C GLU A 326 4.09 19.18 9.42
N LEU A 327 4.75 18.21 8.76
CA LEU A 327 4.25 17.56 7.54
C LEU A 327 3.24 16.45 7.84
N LEU A 328 3.27 15.92 9.05
CA LEU A 328 2.54 14.72 9.46
C LEU A 328 1.03 14.83 9.23
N THR A 329 0.43 15.93 9.67
CA THR A 329 -1.00 16.17 9.56
C THR A 329 -1.47 16.14 8.10
N GLY A 330 -0.74 16.82 7.22
CA GLY A 330 -1.05 16.86 5.80
C GLY A 330 -0.98 15.47 5.14
N VAL A 331 0.07 14.71 5.46
CA VAL A 331 0.27 13.36 4.89
C VAL A 331 -0.79 12.38 5.43
N ILE A 332 -1.23 12.52 6.69
CA ILE A 332 -2.33 11.72 7.25
C ILE A 332 -3.66 12.08 6.57
N VAL A 333 -3.92 13.34 6.25
CA VAL A 333 -5.11 13.75 5.47
C VAL A 333 -5.10 13.10 4.08
N VAL A 334 -3.96 13.06 3.41
CA VAL A 334 -3.80 12.35 2.13
C VAL A 334 -4.15 10.85 2.29
N ALA A 335 -3.62 10.19 3.30
CA ALA A 335 -3.89 8.79 3.58
C ALA A 335 -5.37 8.54 3.95
N LEU A 336 -5.97 9.42 4.74
CA LEU A 336 -7.40 9.40 5.08
C LEU A 336 -8.26 9.37 3.81
N PHE A 337 -8.07 10.33 2.90
CA PHE A 337 -8.86 10.41 1.67
C PHE A 337 -8.60 9.23 0.72
N LYS A 338 -7.36 8.71 0.69
CA LYS A 338 -7.04 7.49 -0.06
C LYS A 338 -7.85 6.29 0.45
N GLU A 339 -7.87 6.04 1.75
CA GLU A 339 -8.61 4.92 2.36
C GLU A 339 -10.13 5.10 2.19
N LEU A 340 -10.65 6.33 2.24
CA LEU A 340 -12.06 6.63 1.96
C LEU A 340 -12.41 6.37 0.49
N SER A 341 -11.51 6.63 -0.45
CA SER A 341 -11.70 6.28 -1.87
C SER A 341 -11.93 4.79 -2.07
N ASP A 342 -11.15 3.96 -1.36
CA ASP A 342 -11.24 2.51 -1.44
C ASP A 342 -12.49 1.97 -0.74
N LEU A 343 -12.96 2.67 0.29
CA LEU A 343 -14.19 2.33 1.01
C LEU A 343 -15.45 2.60 0.16
N PHE A 344 -15.49 3.73 -0.57
CA PHE A 344 -16.68 4.21 -1.25
C PHE A 344 -16.87 3.72 -2.70
N ASN A 345 -15.95 2.96 -3.26
CA ASN A 345 -16.02 2.49 -4.66
C ASN A 345 -16.97 1.31 -4.90
N ILE A 346 -17.77 0.90 -3.90
CA ILE A 346 -18.57 -0.33 -3.88
C ILE A 346 -19.58 -0.42 -5.03
N GLY A 347 -20.30 0.68 -5.34
CA GLY A 347 -21.32 0.70 -6.38
C GLY A 347 -20.73 0.57 -7.78
N ILE A 348 -19.56 1.20 -8.04
CA ILE A 348 -18.86 1.11 -9.32
C ILE A 348 -18.40 -0.32 -9.57
N LEU A 349 -17.81 -0.96 -8.57
CA LEU A 349 -17.30 -2.32 -8.68
C LEU A 349 -18.43 -3.35 -8.74
N GLN A 350 -19.53 -3.17 -8.00
CA GLN A 350 -20.71 -4.03 -8.08
C GLN A 350 -21.29 -4.06 -9.50
N GLN A 351 -21.31 -2.91 -10.18
CA GLN A 351 -21.80 -2.79 -11.56
C GLN A 351 -20.73 -3.11 -12.61
N LYS A 352 -19.56 -3.62 -12.17
CA LYS A 352 -18.42 -3.97 -13.03
C LYS A 352 -17.94 -2.84 -13.95
N LYS A 353 -18.18 -1.57 -13.59
CA LYS A 353 -17.78 -0.40 -14.38
C LYS A 353 -16.32 0.01 -14.10
N THR A 354 -15.40 -0.94 -14.29
CA THR A 354 -13.96 -0.76 -14.02
C THR A 354 -13.31 0.32 -14.90
N GLN A 355 -13.83 0.55 -16.11
CA GLN A 355 -13.38 1.63 -16.98
C GLN A 355 -13.66 3.02 -16.36
N LEU A 356 -14.84 3.20 -15.74
CA LEU A 356 -15.15 4.45 -15.04
C LEU A 356 -14.19 4.69 -13.87
N LEU A 357 -13.87 3.62 -13.11
CA LEU A 357 -12.89 3.69 -12.03
C LEU A 357 -11.50 4.10 -12.55
N LEU A 358 -11.07 3.52 -13.67
CA LEU A 358 -9.80 3.87 -14.31
C LEU A 358 -9.78 5.34 -14.75
N VAL A 359 -10.82 5.81 -15.42
CA VAL A 359 -10.92 7.22 -15.88
C VAL A 359 -10.85 8.18 -14.69
N ILE A 360 -11.59 7.90 -13.60
CA ILE A 360 -11.53 8.73 -12.38
C ILE A 360 -10.11 8.75 -11.81
N ASN A 361 -9.47 7.60 -11.71
CA ASN A 361 -8.10 7.51 -11.21
C ASN A 361 -7.13 8.30 -12.10
N VAL A 362 -7.20 8.17 -13.42
CA VAL A 362 -6.33 8.89 -14.37
C VAL A 362 -6.54 10.40 -14.25
N VAL A 363 -7.78 10.88 -14.28
CA VAL A 363 -8.09 12.31 -14.20
C VAL A 363 -7.61 12.91 -12.88
N CYS A 364 -7.89 12.24 -11.74
CA CYS A 364 -7.45 12.72 -10.43
C CYS A 364 -5.92 12.67 -10.30
N THR A 365 -5.26 11.67 -10.87
CA THR A 365 -3.78 11.57 -10.84
C THR A 365 -3.13 12.66 -11.67
N LEU A 366 -3.55 12.83 -12.91
CA LEU A 366 -2.98 13.87 -13.78
C LEU A 366 -3.29 15.27 -13.26
N GLY A 367 -4.52 15.51 -12.78
CA GLY A 367 -4.89 16.76 -12.13
C GLY A 367 -4.06 17.03 -10.87
N GLY A 368 -3.88 16.02 -10.01
CA GLY A 368 -3.08 16.12 -8.79
C GLY A 368 -1.60 16.42 -9.08
N LEU A 369 -1.01 15.70 -10.04
CA LEU A 369 0.39 15.95 -10.45
C LEU A 369 0.55 17.33 -11.09
N GLY A 370 -0.40 17.75 -11.94
CA GLY A 370 -0.42 19.10 -12.50
C GLY A 370 -0.46 20.17 -11.42
N LEU A 371 -1.32 20.00 -10.41
CA LEU A 371 -1.38 20.90 -9.25
C LEU A 371 -0.10 20.87 -8.42
N CYS A 372 0.54 19.71 -8.23
CA CYS A 372 1.83 19.61 -7.54
C CYS A 372 2.90 20.45 -8.22
N LEU A 373 2.98 20.37 -9.55
CA LEU A 373 3.96 21.14 -10.32
C LEU A 373 3.70 22.65 -10.27
N THR A 374 2.43 23.08 -10.34
CA THR A 374 2.07 24.52 -10.32
C THR A 374 2.14 25.11 -8.92
N LEU A 375 1.74 24.37 -7.90
CA LEU A 375 1.71 24.84 -6.51
C LEU A 375 2.99 24.54 -5.72
N SER A 376 4.00 23.91 -6.34
CA SER A 376 5.32 23.70 -5.72
C SER A 376 5.99 25.04 -5.32
N SER A 377 5.68 26.14 -6.02
CA SER A 377 6.14 27.49 -5.67
C SER A 377 5.66 27.99 -4.29
N TYR A 378 4.59 27.42 -3.76
CA TYR A 378 4.07 27.72 -2.41
C TYR A 378 4.68 26.82 -1.32
N GLY A 379 5.82 26.19 -1.60
CA GLY A 379 6.51 25.32 -0.67
C GLY A 379 5.96 23.89 -0.64
N ILE A 380 6.46 23.09 0.31
CA ILE A 380 6.06 21.68 0.45
C ILE A 380 4.56 21.51 0.74
N TRP A 381 3.93 22.49 1.39
CA TRP A 381 2.49 22.50 1.64
C TRP A 381 1.68 22.64 0.36
N GLY A 382 2.22 23.31 -0.68
CA GLY A 382 1.61 23.32 -2.01
C GLY A 382 1.51 21.93 -2.63
N ILE A 383 2.55 21.09 -2.47
CA ILE A 383 2.54 19.69 -2.95
C ILE A 383 1.59 18.83 -2.11
N ILE A 384 1.71 18.86 -0.78
CA ILE A 384 0.86 18.07 0.13
C ILE A 384 -0.61 18.44 -0.06
N GLY A 385 -0.93 19.73 -0.14
CA GLY A 385 -2.27 20.22 -0.39
C GLY A 385 -2.84 19.78 -1.74
N SER A 386 -2.02 19.78 -2.79
CA SER A 386 -2.40 19.30 -4.13
C SER A 386 -2.79 17.82 -4.10
N ILE A 387 -1.99 16.97 -3.43
CA ILE A 387 -2.27 15.53 -3.32
C ILE A 387 -3.49 15.30 -2.43
N ALA A 388 -3.62 16.02 -1.31
CA ALA A 388 -4.78 15.94 -0.44
C ALA A 388 -6.07 16.32 -1.18
N PHE A 389 -6.03 17.40 -1.98
CA PHE A 389 -7.12 17.80 -2.83
C PHE A 389 -7.46 16.76 -3.91
N ALA A 390 -6.45 16.22 -4.59
CA ALA A 390 -6.64 15.18 -5.60
C ALA A 390 -7.26 13.90 -5.00
N GLN A 391 -6.77 13.43 -3.84
CA GLN A 391 -7.32 12.26 -3.15
C GLN A 391 -8.71 12.53 -2.59
N GLY A 392 -8.97 13.72 -2.04
CA GLY A 392 -10.29 14.16 -1.58
C GLY A 392 -11.29 14.23 -2.71
N SER A 393 -10.91 14.84 -3.84
CA SER A 393 -11.73 14.91 -5.05
C SER A 393 -12.02 13.50 -5.59
N ARG A 394 -11.01 12.62 -5.61
CA ARG A 394 -11.17 11.22 -5.99
C ARG A 394 -12.20 10.51 -5.10
N ALA A 395 -12.09 10.67 -3.78
CA ALA A 395 -13.04 10.08 -2.83
C ALA A 395 -14.48 10.59 -3.05
N ALA A 396 -14.64 11.89 -3.25
CA ALA A 396 -15.94 12.51 -3.52
C ALA A 396 -16.55 12.03 -4.85
N ILE A 397 -15.77 12.01 -5.92
CA ILE A 397 -16.21 11.56 -7.25
C ILE A 397 -16.58 10.07 -7.21
N LEU A 398 -15.76 9.22 -6.56
CA LEU A 398 -16.06 7.80 -6.40
C LEU A 398 -17.34 7.60 -5.60
N LEU A 399 -17.54 8.33 -4.50
CA LEU A 399 -18.76 8.28 -3.72
C LEU A 399 -19.99 8.69 -4.56
N TYR A 400 -19.89 9.79 -5.32
CA TYR A 400 -20.97 10.27 -6.18
C TYR A 400 -21.38 9.22 -7.22
N PHE A 401 -20.44 8.70 -8.01
CA PHE A 401 -20.73 7.69 -9.02
C PHE A 401 -21.16 6.35 -8.43
N SER A 402 -20.56 5.94 -7.30
CA SER A 402 -20.97 4.74 -6.56
C SER A 402 -22.42 4.82 -6.13
N GLN A 403 -22.86 5.98 -5.56
CA GLN A 403 -24.22 6.21 -5.15
C GLN A 403 -25.20 6.31 -6.33
N ARG A 404 -24.76 6.87 -7.45
CA ARG A 404 -25.57 6.94 -8.67
C ARG A 404 -25.84 5.56 -9.26
N LEU A 405 -24.88 4.64 -9.16
CA LEU A 405 -24.97 3.27 -9.69
C LEU A 405 -25.69 2.32 -8.74
N VAL A 406 -25.39 2.40 -7.44
CA VAL A 406 -26.01 1.61 -6.38
C VAL A 406 -26.33 2.55 -5.22
N LYS A 407 -27.57 2.99 -5.12
CA LYS A 407 -28.02 3.86 -4.05
C LYS A 407 -28.05 3.12 -2.72
N LEU A 408 -27.06 3.41 -1.87
CA LEU A 408 -26.98 2.94 -0.49
C LEU A 408 -27.55 4.01 0.44
N PRO A 409 -28.29 3.65 1.50
CA PRO A 409 -28.90 4.61 2.43
C PRO A 409 -27.85 5.18 3.41
N PHE A 410 -26.87 5.94 2.88
CA PHE A 410 -25.89 6.62 3.70
C PHE A 410 -26.49 7.82 4.43
N GLN A 411 -26.13 7.99 5.68
CA GLN A 411 -26.45 9.16 6.50
C GLN A 411 -25.41 10.26 6.25
N PHE A 412 -25.58 11.01 5.13
CA PHE A 412 -24.59 12.00 4.68
C PHE A 412 -24.30 13.08 5.72
N THR A 413 -25.31 13.51 6.49
CA THR A 413 -25.13 14.49 7.59
C THR A 413 -24.14 13.94 8.63
N ALA A 414 -24.31 12.67 9.04
CA ALA A 414 -23.41 12.04 10.01
C ALA A 414 -21.99 11.88 9.46
N LEU A 415 -21.87 11.44 8.19
CA LEU A 415 -20.57 11.32 7.54
C LEU A 415 -19.85 12.68 7.43
N LEU A 416 -20.57 13.73 7.09
CA LEU A 416 -20.03 15.08 7.03
C LEU A 416 -19.57 15.58 8.41
N LEU A 417 -20.39 15.38 9.46
CA LEU A 417 -20.04 15.75 10.83
C LEU A 417 -18.78 15.04 11.31
N ILE A 418 -18.66 13.73 11.04
CA ILE A 418 -17.47 12.94 11.39
C ILE A 418 -16.25 13.45 10.62
N LEU A 419 -16.40 13.74 9.32
CA LEU A 419 -15.29 14.26 8.51
C LEU A 419 -14.82 15.63 9.01
N VAL A 420 -15.76 16.56 9.25
CA VAL A 420 -15.45 17.91 9.76
C VAL A 420 -14.79 17.82 11.15
N ASN A 421 -15.33 17.01 12.05
CA ASN A 421 -14.69 16.78 13.36
C ASN A 421 -13.28 16.22 13.21
N THR A 422 -13.10 15.22 12.34
CA THR A 422 -11.78 14.59 12.11
C THR A 422 -10.77 15.61 11.56
N LEU A 423 -11.14 16.37 10.54
CA LEU A 423 -10.27 17.40 9.98
C LEU A 423 -10.01 18.54 10.99
N GLY A 424 -11.04 18.92 11.79
CA GLY A 424 -10.89 19.88 12.87
C GLY A 424 -9.92 19.41 13.97
N CYS A 425 -10.03 18.17 14.41
CA CYS A 425 -9.09 17.57 15.37
C CYS A 425 -7.65 17.49 14.81
N LEU A 426 -7.49 17.14 13.51
CA LEU A 426 -6.20 17.15 12.85
C LEU A 426 -5.60 18.56 12.78
N ALA A 427 -6.41 19.57 12.47
CA ALA A 427 -5.98 20.97 12.44
C ALA A 427 -5.63 21.49 13.86
N LEU A 428 -6.42 21.13 14.88
CA LEU A 428 -6.09 21.46 16.27
C LEU A 428 -4.82 20.78 16.74
N GLY A 429 -4.58 19.51 16.39
CA GLY A 429 -3.35 18.79 16.70
C GLY A 429 -2.11 19.37 16.00
N PHE A 430 -2.29 20.01 14.84
CA PHE A 430 -1.23 20.76 14.17
C PHE A 430 -0.87 22.06 14.92
N ILE A 431 -1.84 22.74 15.51
CA ILE A 431 -1.63 23.99 16.25
C ILE A 431 -1.12 23.72 17.68
N TYR A 432 -1.71 22.74 18.37
CA TYR A 432 -1.42 22.42 19.78
C TYR A 432 -0.56 21.17 19.88
N THR A 433 0.74 21.33 19.91
CA THR A 433 1.72 20.23 19.90
C THR A 433 2.03 19.65 21.28
N HIS A 434 1.58 20.29 22.38
CA HIS A 434 1.84 19.81 23.74
C HIS A 434 1.12 18.46 23.99
N PRO A 435 1.77 17.45 24.60
CA PRO A 435 1.25 16.09 24.77
C PRO A 435 -0.15 16.01 25.38
N VAL A 436 -0.43 16.84 26.39
CA VAL A 436 -1.74 16.87 27.07
C VAL A 436 -2.85 17.27 26.10
N TRP A 437 -2.62 18.29 25.27
CA TRP A 437 -3.61 18.71 24.28
C TRP A 437 -3.82 17.66 23.19
N LEU A 438 -2.77 17.00 22.75
CA LEU A 438 -2.88 15.92 21.77
C LEU A 438 -3.73 14.76 22.27
N ILE A 439 -3.55 14.36 23.54
CA ILE A 439 -4.38 13.33 24.18
C ILE A 439 -5.84 13.78 24.27
N LEU A 440 -6.09 15.02 24.73
CA LEU A 440 -7.44 15.57 24.87
C LEU A 440 -8.15 15.67 23.51
N ILE A 441 -7.47 16.17 22.46
CA ILE A 441 -8.00 16.26 21.10
C ILE A 441 -8.34 14.88 20.57
N THR A 442 -7.46 13.90 20.80
CA THR A 442 -7.68 12.51 20.33
C THR A 442 -8.89 11.88 21.03
N LEU A 443 -8.97 12.01 22.35
CA LEU A 443 -10.09 11.48 23.13
C LEU A 443 -11.41 12.16 22.76
N PHE A 444 -11.42 13.49 22.69
CA PHE A 444 -12.59 14.25 22.25
C PHE A 444 -13.03 13.84 20.84
N GLY A 445 -12.11 13.82 19.89
CA GLY A 445 -12.41 13.45 18.49
C GLY A 445 -12.95 12.04 18.36
N ALA A 446 -12.35 11.07 19.08
CA ALA A 446 -12.80 9.68 19.08
C ALA A 446 -14.20 9.54 19.73
N ILE A 447 -14.40 10.13 20.91
CA ILE A 447 -15.69 10.10 21.61
C ILE A 447 -16.79 10.75 20.78
N PHE A 448 -16.52 11.91 20.16
CA PHE A 448 -17.47 12.60 19.30
C PHE A 448 -17.86 11.77 18.08
N ASN A 449 -16.88 11.18 17.38
CA ASN A 449 -17.13 10.29 16.25
C ASN A 449 -17.94 9.04 16.65
N LEU A 450 -17.64 8.45 17.82
CA LEU A 450 -18.41 7.32 18.36
C LEU A 450 -19.82 7.73 18.78
N ALA A 451 -20.01 8.91 19.37
CA ALA A 451 -21.32 9.43 19.73
C ALA A 451 -22.21 9.65 18.50
N ILE A 452 -21.65 10.18 17.40
CA ILE A 452 -22.38 10.28 16.14
C ILE A 452 -22.73 8.89 15.60
N ALA A 453 -21.76 7.95 15.61
CA ALA A 453 -21.98 6.59 15.16
C ALA A 453 -23.09 5.88 15.96
N TYR A 454 -23.14 6.11 17.26
CA TYR A 454 -24.20 5.61 18.13
C TYR A 454 -25.55 6.26 17.84
N ARG A 455 -25.61 7.59 17.74
CA ARG A 455 -26.82 8.37 17.46
C ARG A 455 -27.49 7.99 16.14
N TYR A 456 -26.69 7.68 15.13
CA TYR A 456 -27.16 7.30 13.79
C TYR A 456 -27.18 5.77 13.56
N GLU A 457 -27.09 5.00 14.65
CA GLU A 457 -27.22 3.54 14.67
C GLU A 457 -26.21 2.78 13.76
N PHE A 458 -25.04 3.35 13.47
CA PHE A 458 -24.03 2.64 12.69
C PHE A 458 -23.56 1.37 13.40
N LEU A 459 -23.45 1.43 14.75
CA LEU A 459 -22.98 0.33 15.58
C LEU A 459 -24.01 -0.81 15.77
N SER A 460 -25.26 -0.63 15.34
CA SER A 460 -26.29 -1.65 15.43
C SER A 460 -25.98 -2.91 14.62
N VAL A 461 -25.03 -2.82 13.69
CA VAL A 461 -24.47 -3.98 12.95
C VAL A 461 -23.92 -5.06 13.90
N PHE A 462 -23.39 -4.67 15.07
CA PHE A 462 -22.83 -5.60 16.04
C PHE A 462 -23.92 -6.25 16.92
N ASN A 463 -25.13 -5.69 16.94
CA ASN A 463 -26.28 -6.22 17.70
C ASN A 463 -27.18 -7.14 16.88
N LEU A 464 -26.94 -7.30 15.58
CA LEU A 464 -27.68 -8.26 14.75
C LEU A 464 -27.31 -9.69 15.17
N PRO A 465 -28.31 -10.62 15.29
CA PRO A 465 -28.06 -11.99 15.70
C PRO A 465 -26.97 -12.59 14.82
N ARG A 466 -25.98 -13.19 15.46
CA ARG A 466 -24.86 -13.87 14.81
C ARG A 466 -25.42 -14.79 13.74
N PHE A 467 -24.87 -14.76 12.56
CA PHE A 467 -25.03 -15.79 11.53
C PHE A 467 -24.90 -17.20 12.15
N SER A 468 -25.98 -17.70 12.73
CA SER A 468 -26.05 -19.06 13.22
C SER A 468 -26.79 -19.88 12.17
N SER A 469 -26.09 -20.88 11.66
CA SER A 469 -26.64 -22.15 11.17
C SER A 469 -27.33 -22.23 9.81
N ASP A 470 -27.85 -21.18 9.18
CA ASP A 470 -28.67 -21.41 7.97
C ASP A 470 -27.86 -21.52 6.66
N LEU A 471 -26.67 -20.95 6.60
CA LEU A 471 -25.76 -21.17 5.46
C LEU A 471 -25.09 -22.56 5.45
N GLN A 472 -25.00 -23.23 6.62
CA GLN A 472 -24.52 -24.62 6.66
C GLN A 472 -25.57 -25.62 6.21
N ARG A 473 -26.86 -25.27 6.21
CA ARG A 473 -27.94 -26.14 5.72
C ARG A 473 -28.12 -26.10 4.21
N THR A 474 -27.84 -24.91 3.58
CA THR A 474 -27.99 -24.78 2.11
C THR A 474 -26.80 -25.35 1.34
N VAL A 475 -25.61 -25.46 1.94
CA VAL A 475 -24.40 -26.05 1.29
C VAL A 475 -24.32 -27.58 1.52
N ARG A 476 -25.12 -28.15 2.45
CA ARG A 476 -25.20 -29.59 2.65
C ARG A 476 -26.37 -30.25 1.93
N GLY A 477 -27.20 -29.48 1.21
CA GLY A 477 -28.40 -29.95 0.51
C GLY A 477 -28.34 -29.79 -1.02
N SER A 478 -27.15 -29.53 -1.60
CA SER A 478 -26.98 -29.56 -3.07
C SER A 478 -25.76 -30.38 -3.45
#